data_cc52c0e9edbb93c53c4dc3b0e6974929
#
_entry.id   cc52c0e9edbb93c53c4dc3b0e6974929
#
_cell.length_a   1.000
_cell.length_b   1.000
_cell.length_c   1.000
_cell.angle_alpha   90.00
_cell.angle_beta   90.00
_cell.angle_gamma   90.00
#
_symmetry.space_group_name_H-M   'P 1'
#
loop_
_entity.id
_entity.type
_entity.pdbx_description
1 polymer ?
#
loop_
_entity_poly.entity_id
_entity_poly.type
_entity_poly.pdbx_seq_one_letter_code
_entity_poly.pdbx_strand_id
1 'polypeptide(L)'
;MTTTQRTPALTPATGIALFDRWTALWNGDFSDPEAFLAPGFRIRFGNDPERGAATDEVYGPAGIVGLVSAFRDERPGLRYTVDGTPTVDGALGRVACCWYVTQADGTQKSGIDLLEVVDGRIATVWSVTGLRRFAH
;
A
#
# COMPACT_ATOMS: atom_id res chain seq x y z
N MET A 1 -2.07 -34.99 -19.99
CA MET A 1 -1.91 -33.57 -20.34
C MET A 1 -2.11 -32.74 -19.10
N THR A 2 -1.06 -32.15 -18.63
CA THR A 2 -1.10 -31.29 -17.44
C THR A 2 -1.69 -29.96 -17.81
N THR A 3 -2.85 -29.64 -17.28
CA THR A 3 -3.41 -28.31 -17.40
C THR A 3 -2.64 -27.39 -16.45
N THR A 4 -1.85 -26.49 -17.02
CA THR A 4 -1.23 -25.46 -16.21
C THR A 4 -2.34 -24.52 -15.75
N GLN A 5 -2.61 -24.50 -14.45
CA GLN A 5 -3.51 -23.50 -13.89
C GLN A 5 -2.83 -22.13 -14.02
N ARG A 6 -3.40 -21.30 -14.84
CA ARG A 6 -3.01 -19.90 -14.87
C ARG A 6 -3.62 -19.20 -13.67
N THR A 7 -2.80 -18.48 -12.93
CA THR A 7 -3.31 -17.49 -11.97
C THR A 7 -4.24 -16.54 -12.72
N PRO A 8 -5.50 -16.37 -12.28
CA PRO A 8 -6.40 -15.45 -12.95
C PRO A 8 -5.77 -14.06 -13.02
N ALA A 9 -5.92 -13.39 -14.15
CA ALA A 9 -5.52 -12.02 -14.29
C ALA A 9 -6.24 -11.18 -13.22
N LEU A 10 -5.54 -10.19 -12.65
CA LEU A 10 -6.11 -9.28 -11.68
C LEU A 10 -7.24 -8.49 -12.33
N THR A 11 -8.45 -8.58 -11.78
CA THR A 11 -9.57 -7.77 -12.27
C THR A 11 -9.51 -6.36 -11.71
N PRO A 12 -10.09 -5.36 -12.41
CA PRO A 12 -10.18 -4.02 -11.85
C PRO A 12 -10.83 -3.96 -10.46
N ALA A 13 -11.93 -4.68 -10.27
CA ALA A 13 -12.63 -4.72 -8.98
C ALA A 13 -11.75 -5.28 -7.86
N THR A 14 -11.01 -6.36 -8.11
CA THR A 14 -10.09 -6.95 -7.13
C THR A 14 -8.92 -6.00 -6.84
N GLY A 15 -8.36 -5.37 -7.86
CA GLY A 15 -7.27 -4.40 -7.69
C GLY A 15 -7.68 -3.20 -6.84
N ILE A 16 -8.86 -2.65 -7.11
CA ILE A 16 -9.42 -1.54 -6.33
C ILE A 16 -9.63 -1.97 -4.87
N ALA A 17 -10.20 -3.15 -4.65
CA ALA A 17 -10.42 -3.68 -3.30
C ALA A 17 -9.11 -3.89 -2.54
N LEU A 18 -8.05 -4.36 -3.19
CA LEU A 18 -6.73 -4.49 -2.58
C LEU A 18 -6.15 -3.14 -2.20
N PHE A 19 -6.28 -2.12 -3.05
CA PHE A 19 -5.81 -0.78 -2.71
C PHE A 19 -6.58 -0.19 -1.52
N ASP A 20 -7.90 -0.36 -1.49
CA ASP A 20 -8.71 0.07 -0.36
C ASP A 20 -8.31 -0.64 0.93
N ARG A 21 -8.02 -1.95 0.85
CA ARG A 21 -7.57 -2.71 2.02
C ARG A 21 -6.18 -2.27 2.50
N TRP A 22 -5.29 -1.95 1.56
CA TRP A 22 -3.98 -1.37 1.87
C TRP A 22 -4.12 -0.02 2.59
N THR A 23 -5.00 0.84 2.11
CA THR A 23 -5.29 2.13 2.74
C THR A 23 -5.87 1.96 4.14
N ALA A 24 -6.77 0.99 4.33
CA ALA A 24 -7.35 0.68 5.64
C ALA A 24 -6.29 0.25 6.65
N LEU A 25 -5.28 -0.52 6.22
CA LEU A 25 -4.15 -0.89 7.08
C LEU A 25 -3.41 0.36 7.56
N TRP A 26 -3.11 1.30 6.68
CA TRP A 26 -2.47 2.57 7.04
C TRP A 26 -3.34 3.43 7.96
N ASN A 27 -4.66 3.23 7.94
CA ASN A 27 -5.60 3.88 8.86
C ASN A 27 -5.78 3.12 10.18
N GLY A 28 -5.02 2.07 10.41
CA GLY A 28 -5.01 1.34 11.66
C GLY A 28 -5.87 0.08 11.70
N ASP A 29 -6.42 -0.36 10.57
CA ASP A 29 -7.12 -1.64 10.49
C ASP A 29 -6.10 -2.75 10.21
N PHE A 30 -5.64 -3.42 11.27
CA PHE A 30 -4.65 -4.49 11.21
C PHE A 30 -5.28 -5.89 11.19
N SER A 31 -6.57 -5.98 10.91
CA SER A 31 -7.25 -7.28 10.87
C SER A 31 -6.82 -8.08 9.64
N ASP A 32 -6.51 -9.35 9.87
CA ASP A 32 -6.27 -10.38 8.86
C ASP A 32 -5.28 -9.95 7.74
N PRO A 33 -4.08 -9.48 8.09
CA PRO A 33 -3.14 -8.97 7.08
C PRO A 33 -2.69 -10.05 6.09
N GLU A 34 -2.63 -11.32 6.49
CA GLU A 34 -2.25 -12.42 5.62
C GLU A 34 -3.27 -12.71 4.51
N ALA A 35 -4.49 -12.21 4.65
CA ALA A 35 -5.52 -12.37 3.62
C ALA A 35 -5.22 -11.56 2.35
N PHE A 36 -4.54 -10.41 2.48
CA PHE A 36 -4.29 -9.51 1.35
C PHE A 36 -2.81 -9.19 1.13
N LEU A 37 -1.92 -9.55 2.04
CA LEU A 37 -0.47 -9.39 1.89
C LEU A 37 0.21 -10.74 1.69
N ALA A 38 1.13 -10.81 0.73
CA ALA A 38 1.92 -12.02 0.50
C ALA A 38 2.84 -12.31 1.70
N PRO A 39 3.19 -13.59 1.95
CA PRO A 39 4.09 -13.94 3.04
C PRO A 39 5.45 -13.23 2.97
N GLY A 40 5.95 -12.99 1.76
CA GLY A 40 7.22 -12.29 1.51
C GLY A 40 7.07 -10.80 1.23
N PHE A 41 6.00 -10.18 1.69
CA PHE A 41 5.70 -8.77 1.45
C PHE A 41 6.89 -7.86 1.74
N ARG A 42 7.11 -6.89 0.85
CA ARG A 42 8.14 -5.84 0.99
C ARG A 42 7.54 -4.47 0.65
N ILE A 43 8.04 -3.45 1.34
CA ILE A 43 7.74 -2.06 1.00
C ILE A 43 9.03 -1.31 0.68
N ARG A 44 8.95 -0.42 -0.32
CA ARG A 44 10.05 0.41 -0.78
C ARG A 44 9.61 1.87 -0.77
N PHE A 45 10.19 2.67 0.12
CA PHE A 45 9.92 4.10 0.19
C PHE A 45 10.98 4.89 -0.58
N GLY A 46 10.53 5.81 -1.40
CA GLY A 46 11.38 6.71 -2.16
C GLY A 46 11.49 8.12 -1.59
N ASN A 47 11.18 8.31 -0.30
CA ASN A 47 11.12 9.66 0.30
C ASN A 47 12.50 10.23 0.60
N ASP A 48 13.19 9.64 1.57
CA ASP A 48 14.55 10.03 1.93
C ASP A 48 15.43 8.78 2.12
N PRO A 49 16.76 8.90 1.95
CA PRO A 49 17.64 7.73 1.98
C PRO A 49 17.66 7.00 3.32
N GLU A 50 17.61 7.73 4.42
CA GLU A 50 17.68 7.14 5.76
C GLU A 50 16.41 6.36 6.09
N ARG A 51 15.25 6.98 5.88
CA ARG A 51 13.95 6.33 6.11
C ARG A 51 13.72 5.18 5.14
N GLY A 52 14.11 5.35 3.88
CA GLY A 52 14.03 4.30 2.87
C GLY A 52 14.84 3.08 3.26
N ALA A 53 16.09 3.27 3.70
CA ALA A 53 16.94 2.17 4.16
C ALA A 53 16.36 1.43 5.36
N ALA A 54 15.78 2.15 6.31
CA ALA A 54 15.15 1.54 7.48
C ALA A 54 13.92 0.69 7.10
N THR A 55 13.11 1.17 6.16
CA THR A 55 11.90 0.45 5.71
C THR A 55 12.23 -0.72 4.80
N ASP A 56 13.38 -0.72 4.13
CA ASP A 56 13.85 -1.85 3.33
C ASP A 56 14.05 -3.13 4.18
N GLU A 57 14.22 -3.00 5.49
CA GLU A 57 14.33 -4.13 6.40
C GLU A 57 12.97 -4.73 6.79
N VAL A 58 11.87 -4.03 6.50
CA VAL A 58 10.52 -4.52 6.82
C VAL A 58 10.18 -5.71 5.94
N TYR A 59 9.69 -6.78 6.56
CA TYR A 59 9.43 -8.04 5.87
C TYR A 59 8.11 -8.65 6.35
N GLY A 60 7.29 -9.05 5.39
CA GLY A 60 6.07 -9.80 5.61
C GLY A 60 4.92 -9.01 6.24
N PRO A 61 3.76 -9.65 6.41
CA PRO A 61 2.58 -9.01 6.99
C PRO A 61 2.81 -8.49 8.41
N ALA A 62 3.46 -9.26 9.27
CA ALA A 62 3.76 -8.82 10.64
C ALA A 62 4.70 -7.62 10.67
N GLY A 63 5.68 -7.58 9.75
CA GLY A 63 6.64 -6.49 9.67
C GLY A 63 5.98 -5.17 9.32
N ILE A 64 5.09 -5.16 8.32
CA ILE A 64 4.40 -3.92 7.92
C ILE A 64 3.39 -3.48 8.98
N VAL A 65 2.69 -4.39 9.63
CA VAL A 65 1.77 -4.05 10.73
C VAL A 65 2.54 -3.39 11.87
N GLY A 66 3.69 -3.93 12.25
CA GLY A 66 4.55 -3.32 13.27
C GLY A 66 5.02 -1.92 12.91
N LEU A 67 5.46 -1.73 11.67
CA LEU A 67 5.89 -0.42 11.18
C LEU A 67 4.76 0.61 11.23
N VAL A 68 3.59 0.27 10.68
CA VAL A 68 2.45 1.19 10.60
C VAL A 68 1.90 1.49 11.99
N SER A 69 1.81 0.49 12.87
CA SER A 69 1.36 0.67 14.24
C SER A 69 2.26 1.67 15.00
N ALA A 70 3.57 1.50 14.94
CA ALA A 70 4.51 2.41 15.57
C ALA A 70 4.45 3.83 14.97
N PHE A 71 4.35 3.91 13.65
CA PHE A 71 4.23 5.19 12.95
C PHE A 71 2.98 5.97 13.37
N ARG A 72 1.85 5.28 13.49
CA ARG A 72 0.60 5.90 13.92
C ARG A 72 0.61 6.30 15.40
N ASP A 73 1.25 5.51 16.26
CA ASP A 73 1.38 5.83 17.69
C ASP A 73 2.16 7.14 17.91
N GLU A 74 3.15 7.40 17.09
CA GLU A 74 3.94 8.64 17.13
C GLU A 74 3.20 9.84 16.53
N ARG A 75 2.17 9.59 15.70
CA ARG A 75 1.44 10.61 14.95
C ARG A 75 -0.07 10.40 15.08
N PRO A 76 -0.65 10.63 16.27
CA PRO A 76 -2.08 10.42 16.47
C PRO A 76 -2.90 11.33 15.55
N GLY A 77 -4.01 10.79 15.05
CA GLY A 77 -4.92 11.53 14.20
C GLY A 77 -4.66 11.47 12.71
N LEU A 78 -3.67 10.67 12.26
CA LEU A 78 -3.44 10.47 10.83
C LEU A 78 -4.61 9.78 10.15
N ARG A 79 -4.99 10.30 8.98
CA ARG A 79 -6.00 9.69 8.13
C ARG A 79 -5.54 9.68 6.69
N TYR A 80 -5.49 8.49 6.09
CA TYR A 80 -5.18 8.29 4.68
C TYR A 80 -6.48 8.20 3.87
N THR A 81 -6.51 8.83 2.72
CA THR A 81 -7.66 8.82 1.80
C THR A 81 -7.18 8.53 0.39
N VAL A 82 -7.83 7.58 -0.27
CA VAL A 82 -7.59 7.30 -1.69
C VAL A 82 -8.09 8.49 -2.52
N ASP A 83 -7.25 9.00 -3.41
CA ASP A 83 -7.55 10.19 -4.21
C ASP A 83 -7.85 9.75 -5.65
N GLY A 84 -9.10 9.46 -5.90
CA GLY A 84 -9.59 8.96 -7.18
C GLY A 84 -9.78 7.45 -7.20
N THR A 85 -9.87 6.89 -8.40
CA THR A 85 -10.02 5.45 -8.61
C THR A 85 -8.68 4.83 -8.97
N PRO A 86 -8.24 3.76 -8.30
CA PRO A 86 -7.01 3.09 -8.66
C PRO A 86 -7.00 2.61 -10.11
N THR A 87 -5.85 2.77 -10.75
CA THR A 87 -5.57 2.22 -12.08
C THR A 87 -5.06 0.80 -11.92
N VAL A 88 -5.65 -0.14 -12.63
CA VAL A 88 -5.32 -1.56 -12.55
C VAL A 88 -4.80 -2.06 -13.88
N ASP A 89 -3.57 -2.60 -13.88
CA ASP A 89 -3.03 -3.37 -14.97
C ASP A 89 -3.18 -4.85 -14.64
N GLY A 90 -4.23 -5.48 -15.16
CA GLY A 90 -4.56 -6.87 -14.84
C GLY A 90 -3.55 -7.87 -15.38
N ALA A 91 -2.93 -7.57 -16.52
CA ALA A 91 -1.95 -8.47 -17.14
C ALA A 91 -0.63 -8.50 -16.35
N LEU A 92 -0.17 -7.36 -15.86
CA LEU A 92 1.05 -7.26 -15.07
C LEU A 92 0.83 -7.43 -13.57
N GLY A 93 -0.42 -7.46 -13.11
CA GLY A 93 -0.73 -7.55 -11.70
C GLY A 93 -0.33 -6.29 -10.92
N ARG A 94 -0.60 -5.10 -11.47
CA ARG A 94 -0.22 -3.85 -10.84
C ARG A 94 -1.40 -2.93 -10.61
N VAL A 95 -1.36 -2.23 -9.47
CA VAL A 95 -2.39 -1.27 -9.06
C VAL A 95 -1.72 0.00 -8.59
N ALA A 96 -2.12 1.14 -9.12
CA ALA A 96 -1.55 2.43 -8.73
C ALA A 96 -2.64 3.44 -8.45
N CYS A 97 -2.41 4.28 -7.47
CA CYS A 97 -3.30 5.41 -7.17
C CYS A 97 -2.58 6.50 -6.40
N CYS A 98 -3.02 7.73 -6.61
CA CYS A 98 -2.72 8.83 -5.73
C CYS A 98 -3.54 8.68 -4.44
N TRP A 99 -2.97 9.16 -3.36
CA TRP A 99 -3.64 9.26 -2.07
C TRP A 99 -3.21 10.54 -1.37
N TYR A 100 -3.88 10.89 -0.30
CA TYR A 100 -3.40 11.95 0.58
C TYR A 100 -3.57 11.54 2.03
N VAL A 101 -2.71 12.10 2.87
CA VAL A 101 -2.80 11.95 4.32
C VAL A 101 -3.18 13.29 4.93
N THR A 102 -4.11 13.24 5.87
CA THR A 102 -4.51 14.39 6.68
C THR A 102 -3.93 14.21 8.07
N GLN A 103 -3.17 15.20 8.52
CA GLN A 103 -2.57 15.22 9.85
C GLN A 103 -3.54 15.83 10.89
N ALA A 104 -3.24 15.64 12.17
CA ALA A 104 -4.10 16.14 13.25
C ALA A 104 -4.34 17.65 13.19
N ASP A 105 -3.37 18.43 12.70
CA ASP A 105 -3.48 19.88 12.53
C ASP A 105 -4.23 20.28 11.25
N GLY A 106 -4.72 19.33 10.46
CA GLY A 106 -5.44 19.55 9.22
C GLY A 106 -4.57 19.70 7.99
N THR A 107 -3.25 19.70 8.12
CA THR A 107 -2.36 19.74 6.94
C THR A 107 -2.44 18.45 6.16
N GLN A 108 -2.29 18.56 4.83
CA GLN A 108 -2.42 17.42 3.92
C GLN A 108 -1.20 17.30 3.02
N LYS A 109 -0.81 16.06 2.76
CA LYS A 109 0.28 15.71 1.84
C LYS A 109 -0.19 14.61 0.93
N SER A 110 0.09 14.74 -0.36
CA SER A 110 -0.20 13.68 -1.34
C SER A 110 0.95 12.71 -1.47
N GLY A 111 0.61 11.49 -1.87
CA GLY A 111 1.56 10.48 -2.26
C GLY A 111 1.02 9.63 -3.40
N ILE A 112 1.87 8.73 -3.86
CA ILE A 112 1.52 7.73 -4.88
C ILE A 112 2.07 6.40 -4.43
N ASP A 113 1.23 5.37 -4.50
CA ASP A 113 1.64 3.98 -4.26
C ASP A 113 1.41 3.16 -5.52
N LEU A 114 2.38 2.29 -5.81
CA LEU A 114 2.28 1.26 -6.82
C LEU A 114 2.36 -0.10 -6.13
N LEU A 115 1.31 -0.90 -6.25
CA LEU A 115 1.21 -2.24 -5.71
C LEU A 115 1.54 -3.27 -6.79
N GLU A 116 2.40 -4.24 -6.45
CA GLU A 116 2.57 -5.46 -7.23
C GLU A 116 1.78 -6.57 -6.56
N VAL A 117 0.89 -7.20 -7.33
CA VAL A 117 0.00 -8.27 -6.85
C VAL A 117 0.43 -9.59 -7.46
N VAL A 118 0.67 -10.58 -6.60
CA VAL A 118 1.05 -11.93 -6.98
C VAL A 118 0.12 -12.90 -6.28
N ASP A 119 -0.51 -13.80 -7.03
CA ASP A 119 -1.45 -14.80 -6.51
C ASP A 119 -2.56 -14.16 -5.63
N GLY A 120 -3.08 -13.02 -6.05
CA GLY A 120 -4.18 -12.34 -5.38
C GLY A 120 -3.81 -11.56 -4.13
N ARG A 121 -2.51 -11.45 -3.81
CA ARG A 121 -2.01 -10.73 -2.62
C ARG A 121 -0.98 -9.69 -3.02
N ILE A 122 -0.90 -8.62 -2.25
CA ILE A 122 0.11 -7.58 -2.45
C ILE A 122 1.47 -8.12 -2.03
N ALA A 123 2.40 -8.20 -2.97
CA ALA A 123 3.75 -8.71 -2.73
C ALA A 123 4.76 -7.58 -2.48
N THR A 124 4.64 -6.47 -3.20
CA THR A 124 5.54 -5.32 -3.08
C THR A 124 4.73 -4.04 -3.23
N VAL A 125 5.11 -3.03 -2.47
CA VAL A 125 4.61 -1.67 -2.62
C VAL A 125 5.79 -0.73 -2.80
N TRP A 126 5.75 0.09 -3.85
CA TRP A 126 6.62 1.25 -4.02
C TRP A 126 5.82 2.49 -3.68
N SER A 127 6.35 3.31 -2.78
CA SER A 127 5.62 4.44 -2.20
C SER A 127 6.49 5.68 -2.16
N VAL A 128 5.90 6.80 -2.55
CA VAL A 128 6.48 8.13 -2.35
C VAL A 128 5.45 9.04 -1.71
N THR A 129 5.88 9.82 -0.73
CA THR A 129 5.08 10.85 -0.07
C THR A 129 5.64 12.21 -0.45
N GLY A 130 4.79 13.08 -0.96
CA GLY A 130 5.16 14.46 -1.29
C GLY A 130 5.17 15.37 -0.06
N LEU A 131 5.45 16.63 -0.32
CA LEU A 131 5.53 17.66 0.74
C LEU A 131 4.25 18.48 0.85
N ARG A 132 3.37 18.38 -0.12
CA ARG A 132 2.09 19.07 -0.15
C ARG A 132 1.04 18.23 -0.85
N ARG A 133 -0.23 18.63 -0.74
CA ARG A 133 -1.30 18.00 -1.51
C ARG A 133 -1.22 18.42 -2.98
N PHE A 134 -1.47 17.46 -3.90
CA PHE A 134 -1.58 17.76 -5.33
C PHE A 134 -2.74 18.71 -5.58
N ALA A 135 -2.51 19.71 -6.42
CA ALA A 135 -3.58 20.52 -6.99
C ALA A 135 -4.33 19.71 -8.06
N HIS A 136 -5.61 19.95 -8.18
CA HIS A 136 -6.45 19.33 -9.21
C HIS A 136 -6.89 20.34 -10.25
#